data_ca624e38887043e40caf14630b7a11a9
#
_entry.id   ca624e38887043e40caf14630b7a11a9
#
_cell.length_a   1.000
_cell.length_b   1.000
_cell.length_c   1.000
_cell.angle_alpha   90.00
_cell.angle_beta   90.00
_cell.angle_gamma   90.00
#
_symmetry.space_group_name_H-M   'P 1'
#
loop_
_entity.id
_entity.type
_entity.pdbx_description
1 polymer ?
#
loop_
_entity_poly.entity_id
_entity_poly.type
_entity_poly.pdbx_seq_one_letter_code
_entity_poly.pdbx_strand_id
1 'polypeptide(L)'
;MLDQAPMSVETPNPLEPEKTVPKMPGLFALMREDVTCVFARDPAARTTFEVLTTYPGVHALINHRIAHKLWNSGWRYGARLLSFFGRMFTGIEIHPGAVIGRRFFIDHGTGVVIGETADIGNDVTIYHGVTLGGTSWSRGKRHPSLEDGVVVGGGAMILGPVIVGQGAKVGANSVVIADVAPERTVVGIPGRVVQTDGLGHLNPSGVDLNHHLIPDPVADAMACVLERLAAVETQLGLSDGNCIDCDGDAVCDSVSPQARKRGRQYRPARRIVGR
;
A
#
# COMPACT_ATOMS: atom_id res chain seq x y z
N MET A 1 -35.36 -24.71 -26.95
CA MET A 1 -34.92 -25.69 -25.95
C MET A 1 -33.40 -25.81 -26.12
N LEU A 2 -32.66 -25.09 -25.31
CA LEU A 2 -31.19 -25.19 -25.26
C LEU A 2 -30.83 -26.02 -24.03
N ASP A 3 -30.26 -27.17 -24.33
CA ASP A 3 -29.84 -28.20 -23.36
C ASP A 3 -28.64 -27.67 -22.58
N GLN A 4 -28.82 -27.34 -21.28
CA GLN A 4 -27.74 -26.97 -20.37
C GLN A 4 -27.19 -28.24 -19.75
N ALA A 5 -25.99 -28.65 -20.16
CA ALA A 5 -25.27 -29.71 -19.52
C ALA A 5 -24.96 -29.34 -18.04
N PRO A 6 -25.10 -30.31 -17.11
CA PRO A 6 -24.83 -30.03 -15.68
C PRO A 6 -23.33 -29.79 -15.46
N MET A 7 -23.04 -28.69 -14.74
CA MET A 7 -21.67 -28.41 -14.24
C MET A 7 -21.23 -29.55 -13.31
N SER A 8 -20.17 -30.23 -13.69
CA SER A 8 -19.50 -31.24 -12.86
C SER A 8 -18.89 -30.56 -11.64
N VAL A 9 -19.40 -30.89 -10.46
CA VAL A 9 -18.80 -30.55 -9.17
C VAL A 9 -17.54 -31.42 -9.03
N GLU A 10 -16.36 -30.82 -9.19
CA GLU A 10 -15.09 -31.49 -8.87
C GLU A 10 -15.06 -31.78 -7.36
N THR A 11 -15.04 -33.08 -7.03
CA THR A 11 -14.81 -33.53 -5.66
C THR A 11 -13.32 -33.29 -5.30
N PRO A 12 -13.01 -32.75 -4.10
CA PRO A 12 -11.64 -32.52 -3.68
C PRO A 12 -10.83 -33.81 -3.68
N ASN A 13 -9.63 -33.77 -4.24
CA ASN A 13 -8.67 -34.87 -4.27
C ASN A 13 -8.22 -35.23 -2.84
N PRO A 14 -8.42 -36.47 -2.33
CA PRO A 14 -8.10 -36.84 -0.94
C PRO A 14 -6.60 -36.92 -0.62
N LEU A 15 -5.70 -36.58 -1.53
CA LEU A 15 -4.23 -36.76 -1.37
C LEU A 15 -3.43 -35.45 -1.27
N GLU A 16 -4.07 -34.29 -1.21
CA GLU A 16 -3.32 -33.10 -0.84
C GLU A 16 -3.09 -33.12 0.67
N PRO A 17 -1.83 -33.07 1.14
CA PRO A 17 -1.54 -32.95 2.57
C PRO A 17 -2.17 -31.65 3.08
N GLU A 18 -3.08 -31.79 4.04
CA GLU A 18 -3.68 -30.67 4.76
C GLU A 18 -2.56 -29.68 5.14
N LYS A 19 -2.57 -28.48 4.53
CA LYS A 19 -1.60 -27.44 4.87
C LYS A 19 -1.77 -27.13 6.34
N THR A 20 -0.90 -27.69 7.18
CA THR A 20 -0.86 -27.41 8.61
C THR A 20 -0.63 -25.92 8.77
N VAL A 21 -1.69 -25.18 9.10
CA VAL A 21 -1.61 -23.75 9.41
C VAL A 21 -0.63 -23.62 10.59
N PRO A 22 0.52 -22.97 10.41
CA PRO A 22 1.52 -22.86 11.47
C PRO A 22 0.88 -22.14 12.66
N LYS A 23 0.95 -22.78 13.82
CA LYS A 23 0.40 -22.24 15.07
C LYS A 23 1.00 -20.86 15.33
N MET A 24 0.15 -19.86 15.52
CA MET A 24 0.59 -18.49 15.83
C MET A 24 1.51 -18.50 17.06
N PRO A 25 2.64 -17.78 16.99
CA PRO A 25 3.55 -17.66 18.13
C PRO A 25 2.87 -17.05 19.37
N GLY A 26 3.42 -17.30 20.56
CA GLY A 26 2.94 -16.63 21.76
C GLY A 26 3.13 -15.10 21.69
N LEU A 27 2.35 -14.36 22.51
CA LEU A 27 2.32 -12.90 22.53
C LEU A 27 3.72 -12.24 22.55
N PHE A 28 4.61 -12.69 23.44
CA PHE A 28 5.97 -12.14 23.53
C PHE A 28 6.82 -12.43 22.30
N ALA A 29 6.63 -13.59 21.67
CA ALA A 29 7.34 -13.92 20.44
C ALA A 29 6.89 -13.03 19.29
N LEU A 30 5.59 -12.76 19.17
CA LEU A 30 5.04 -11.80 18.18
C LEU A 30 5.62 -10.39 18.39
N MET A 31 5.60 -9.88 19.63
CA MET A 31 6.16 -8.56 19.92
C MET A 31 7.66 -8.49 19.59
N ARG A 32 8.40 -9.56 19.88
CA ARG A 32 9.82 -9.63 19.51
C ARG A 32 10.01 -9.60 18.00
N GLU A 33 9.18 -10.31 17.25
CA GLU A 33 9.22 -10.28 15.77
C GLU A 33 8.87 -8.90 15.22
N ASP A 34 7.87 -8.23 15.80
CA ASP A 34 7.48 -6.87 15.39
C ASP A 34 8.62 -5.85 15.64
N VAL A 35 9.42 -6.03 16.68
CA VAL A 35 10.62 -5.21 16.93
C VAL A 35 11.76 -5.58 15.98
N THR A 36 12.02 -6.87 15.77
CA THR A 36 13.18 -7.30 14.98
C THR A 36 13.01 -7.07 13.49
N CYS A 37 11.80 -7.09 12.98
CA CYS A 37 11.54 -6.84 11.55
C CYS A 37 11.86 -5.40 11.13
N VAL A 38 11.91 -4.44 12.07
CA VAL A 38 12.30 -3.05 11.79
C VAL A 38 13.70 -2.96 11.18
N PHE A 39 14.67 -3.69 11.75
CA PHE A 39 16.07 -3.68 11.27
C PHE A 39 16.25 -4.20 9.86
N ALA A 40 15.32 -5.02 9.38
CA ALA A 40 15.35 -5.51 8.00
C ALA A 40 14.75 -4.52 6.99
N ARG A 41 13.95 -3.54 7.47
CA ARG A 41 13.14 -2.66 6.60
C ARG A 41 13.49 -1.18 6.71
N ASP A 42 14.02 -0.75 7.87
CA ASP A 42 14.45 0.63 8.09
C ASP A 42 15.98 0.69 8.27
N PRO A 43 16.72 1.20 7.27
CA PRO A 43 18.18 1.40 7.38
C PRO A 43 18.59 2.39 8.49
N ALA A 44 17.67 3.23 8.97
CA ALA A 44 17.94 4.20 10.04
C ALA A 44 17.93 3.55 11.44
N ALA A 45 17.35 2.36 11.60
CA ALA A 45 17.28 1.65 12.87
C ALA A 45 18.68 1.15 13.31
N ARG A 46 19.15 1.57 14.48
CA ARG A 46 20.51 1.26 14.98
C ARG A 46 20.55 0.28 16.13
N THR A 47 19.65 0.45 17.10
CA THR A 47 19.63 -0.35 18.31
C THR A 47 18.20 -0.75 18.72
N THR A 48 18.06 -1.89 19.38
CA THR A 48 16.76 -2.32 19.90
C THR A 48 16.18 -1.33 20.91
N PHE A 49 17.03 -0.66 21.69
CA PHE A 49 16.59 0.37 22.63
C PHE A 49 15.97 1.57 21.89
N GLU A 50 16.61 2.03 20.82
CA GLU A 50 16.10 3.10 19.96
C GLU A 50 14.73 2.71 19.37
N VAL A 51 14.62 1.50 18.77
CA VAL A 51 13.37 1.01 18.19
C VAL A 51 12.26 0.93 19.23
N LEU A 52 12.54 0.43 20.42
CA LEU A 52 11.57 0.32 21.51
C LEU A 52 11.14 1.67 22.11
N THR A 53 11.94 2.72 21.97
CA THR A 53 11.65 4.02 22.61
C THR A 53 11.19 5.10 21.65
N THR A 54 11.51 4.99 20.35
CA THR A 54 11.28 6.08 19.38
C THR A 54 10.41 5.71 18.19
N TYR A 55 10.06 4.41 18.00
CA TYR A 55 9.26 3.98 16.86
C TYR A 55 7.77 3.88 17.21
N PRO A 56 6.93 4.83 16.77
CA PRO A 56 5.50 4.85 17.10
C PRO A 56 4.76 3.64 16.53
N GLY A 57 5.17 3.12 15.36
CA GLY A 57 4.62 1.90 14.78
C GLY A 57 4.79 0.68 15.68
N VAL A 58 5.97 0.52 16.31
CA VAL A 58 6.25 -0.56 17.26
C VAL A 58 5.39 -0.40 18.51
N HIS A 59 5.27 0.82 19.06
CA HIS A 59 4.41 1.08 20.21
C HIS A 59 2.95 0.74 19.94
N ALA A 60 2.44 1.14 18.76
CA ALA A 60 1.07 0.86 18.34
C ALA A 60 0.82 -0.65 18.20
N LEU A 61 1.79 -1.40 17.64
CA LEU A 61 1.68 -2.85 17.51
C LEU A 61 1.71 -3.57 18.85
N ILE A 62 2.62 -3.22 19.74
CA ILE A 62 2.68 -3.78 21.11
C ILE A 62 1.34 -3.53 21.83
N ASN A 63 0.84 -2.29 21.77
CA ASN A 63 -0.46 -1.93 22.32
C ASN A 63 -1.59 -2.78 21.71
N HIS A 64 -1.62 -2.88 20.37
CA HIS A 64 -2.62 -3.68 19.65
C HIS A 64 -2.56 -5.16 20.03
N ARG A 65 -1.38 -5.79 20.13
CA ARG A 65 -1.23 -7.20 20.50
C ARG A 65 -1.88 -7.50 21.85
N ILE A 66 -1.71 -6.59 22.82
CA ILE A 66 -2.34 -6.70 24.16
C ILE A 66 -3.85 -6.46 24.04
N ALA A 67 -4.26 -5.38 23.36
CA ALA A 67 -5.66 -5.03 23.18
C ALA A 67 -6.45 -6.14 22.45
N HIS A 68 -5.86 -6.75 21.42
CA HIS A 68 -6.44 -7.86 20.68
C HIS A 68 -6.65 -9.11 21.55
N LYS A 69 -5.68 -9.42 22.44
CA LYS A 69 -5.84 -10.52 23.41
C LYS A 69 -6.98 -10.24 24.40
N LEU A 70 -7.11 -9.02 24.90
CA LEU A 70 -8.25 -8.60 25.75
C LEU A 70 -9.56 -8.69 25.00
N TRP A 71 -9.60 -8.26 23.74
CA TRP A 71 -10.77 -8.31 22.88
C TRP A 71 -11.29 -9.75 22.70
N ASN A 72 -10.38 -10.69 22.43
CA ASN A 72 -10.69 -12.10 22.25
C ASN A 72 -11.05 -12.83 23.56
N SER A 73 -10.62 -12.29 24.71
CA SER A 73 -11.04 -12.80 26.03
C SER A 73 -12.39 -12.23 26.49
N GLY A 74 -13.06 -11.40 25.67
CA GLY A 74 -14.35 -10.81 26.01
C GLY A 74 -14.28 -9.45 26.71
N TRP A 75 -13.11 -8.97 27.10
CA TRP A 75 -12.89 -7.67 27.75
C TRP A 75 -12.91 -6.51 26.75
N ARG A 76 -14.00 -6.41 26.00
CA ARG A 76 -14.11 -5.50 24.85
C ARG A 76 -13.94 -4.03 25.20
N TYR A 77 -14.54 -3.58 26.32
CA TYR A 77 -14.38 -2.18 26.77
C TYR A 77 -12.93 -1.87 27.12
N GLY A 78 -12.26 -2.71 27.92
CA GLY A 78 -10.86 -2.55 28.28
C GLY A 78 -9.93 -2.55 27.05
N ALA A 79 -10.21 -3.44 26.09
CA ALA A 79 -9.49 -3.49 24.82
C ALA A 79 -9.63 -2.18 24.02
N ARG A 80 -10.85 -1.63 23.92
CA ARG A 80 -11.13 -0.34 23.27
C ARG A 80 -10.45 0.83 23.96
N LEU A 81 -10.49 0.85 25.30
CA LEU A 81 -9.83 1.88 26.09
C LEU A 81 -8.31 1.87 25.89
N LEU A 82 -7.71 0.67 25.89
CA LEU A 82 -6.28 0.50 25.62
C LEU A 82 -5.92 0.97 24.19
N SER A 83 -6.73 0.62 23.19
CA SER A 83 -6.56 1.09 21.81
C SER A 83 -6.66 2.61 21.69
N PHE A 84 -7.60 3.24 22.43
CA PHE A 84 -7.74 4.70 22.49
C PHE A 84 -6.45 5.36 23.01
N PHE A 85 -5.88 4.85 24.11
CA PHE A 85 -4.61 5.38 24.61
C PHE A 85 -3.47 5.14 23.61
N GLY A 86 -3.42 3.96 22.96
CA GLY A 86 -2.45 3.69 21.90
C GLY A 86 -2.49 4.76 20.81
N ARG A 87 -3.67 5.08 20.30
CA ARG A 87 -3.87 6.18 19.34
C ARG A 87 -3.40 7.53 19.88
N MET A 88 -3.72 7.84 21.11
CA MET A 88 -3.39 9.13 21.72
C MET A 88 -1.88 9.35 21.82
N PHE A 89 -1.10 8.30 22.09
CA PHE A 89 0.36 8.38 22.23
C PHE A 89 1.13 8.21 20.92
N THR A 90 0.55 7.48 19.94
CA THR A 90 1.27 7.12 18.71
C THR A 90 0.76 7.84 17.46
N GLY A 91 -0.45 8.41 17.51
CA GLY A 91 -1.14 8.92 16.33
C GLY A 91 -1.62 7.82 15.36
N ILE A 92 -1.61 6.55 15.78
CA ILE A 92 -1.98 5.37 15.00
C ILE A 92 -3.21 4.73 15.61
N GLU A 93 -4.28 4.61 14.85
CA GLU A 93 -5.51 3.94 15.28
C GLU A 93 -5.56 2.51 14.78
N ILE A 94 -5.55 1.54 15.68
CA ILE A 94 -5.79 0.13 15.35
C ILE A 94 -6.94 -0.38 16.21
N HIS A 95 -8.03 -0.81 15.55
CA HIS A 95 -9.13 -1.41 16.28
C HIS A 95 -8.70 -2.75 16.89
N PRO A 96 -9.01 -3.05 18.17
CA PRO A 96 -8.57 -4.28 18.82
C PRO A 96 -9.14 -5.57 18.20
N GLY A 97 -10.21 -5.47 17.41
CA GLY A 97 -10.79 -6.57 16.65
C GLY A 97 -10.01 -6.92 15.36
N ALA A 98 -9.17 -6.03 14.86
CA ALA A 98 -8.38 -6.31 13.66
C ALA A 98 -7.44 -7.50 13.88
N VAL A 99 -7.30 -8.34 12.85
CA VAL A 99 -6.37 -9.48 12.86
C VAL A 99 -5.09 -9.06 12.14
N ILE A 100 -3.95 -9.19 12.82
CA ILE A 100 -2.66 -8.78 12.27
C ILE A 100 -1.68 -9.95 12.39
N GLY A 101 -1.13 -10.36 11.24
CA GLY A 101 -0.14 -11.41 11.11
C GLY A 101 1.21 -11.05 11.73
N ARG A 102 2.25 -11.76 11.32
CA ARG A 102 3.61 -11.65 11.85
C ARG A 102 4.42 -10.62 11.10
N ARG A 103 5.38 -9.98 11.80
CA ARG A 103 6.35 -9.03 11.20
C ARG A 103 5.65 -7.91 10.39
N PHE A 104 4.53 -7.45 10.90
CA PHE A 104 3.86 -6.29 10.33
C PHE A 104 4.67 -5.03 10.65
N PHE A 105 4.92 -4.19 9.66
CA PHE A 105 5.72 -2.98 9.81
C PHE A 105 4.91 -1.74 9.45
N ILE A 106 4.88 -0.78 10.37
CA ILE A 106 4.28 0.54 10.18
C ILE A 106 5.40 1.56 10.18
N ASP A 107 5.71 2.10 9.00
CA ASP A 107 6.73 3.13 8.85
C ASP A 107 6.15 4.52 9.05
N HIS A 108 6.79 5.35 9.86
CA HIS A 108 6.34 6.67 10.32
C HIS A 108 5.00 6.65 11.09
N GLY A 109 3.99 6.05 10.59
CA GLY A 109 2.71 5.66 11.20
C GLY A 109 1.70 6.77 11.45
N THR A 110 2.06 8.03 11.53
CA THR A 110 1.11 9.12 11.83
C THR A 110 -0.10 9.09 10.91
N GLY A 111 -1.31 9.09 11.51
CA GLY A 111 -2.57 9.10 10.75
C GLY A 111 -3.01 7.77 10.17
N VAL A 112 -2.33 6.66 10.49
CA VAL A 112 -2.78 5.32 10.12
C VAL A 112 -4.07 4.97 10.84
N VAL A 113 -5.05 4.39 10.11
CA VAL A 113 -6.31 3.89 10.64
C VAL A 113 -6.57 2.48 10.16
N ILE A 114 -6.69 1.52 11.08
CA ILE A 114 -7.00 0.11 10.81
C ILE A 114 -8.33 -0.26 11.48
N GLY A 115 -9.35 -0.55 10.68
CA GLY A 115 -10.70 -0.83 11.13
C GLY A 115 -10.91 -2.22 11.72
N GLU A 116 -12.07 -2.42 12.37
CA GLU A 116 -12.40 -3.60 13.21
C GLU A 116 -12.25 -4.95 12.51
N THR A 117 -12.68 -5.06 11.26
CA THR A 117 -12.71 -6.34 10.52
C THR A 117 -11.61 -6.40 9.45
N ALA A 118 -10.55 -5.60 9.61
CA ALA A 118 -9.37 -5.72 8.77
C ALA A 118 -8.60 -7.01 9.10
N ASP A 119 -8.17 -7.71 8.06
CA ASP A 119 -7.30 -8.87 8.16
C ASP A 119 -5.98 -8.54 7.47
N ILE A 120 -4.86 -8.67 8.17
CA ILE A 120 -3.53 -8.34 7.67
C ILE A 120 -2.64 -9.57 7.80
N GLY A 121 -2.08 -10.02 6.68
CA GLY A 121 -1.17 -11.15 6.59
C GLY A 121 0.19 -10.90 7.22
N ASN A 122 1.12 -11.79 6.90
CA ASN A 122 2.50 -11.69 7.38
C ASN A 122 3.32 -10.78 6.48
N ASP A 123 4.39 -10.20 7.05
CA ASP A 123 5.37 -9.40 6.30
C ASP A 123 4.79 -8.18 5.55
N VAL A 124 3.61 -7.72 5.93
CA VAL A 124 2.98 -6.54 5.34
C VAL A 124 3.66 -5.27 5.83
N THR A 125 3.85 -4.31 4.93
CA THR A 125 4.41 -2.98 5.23
C THR A 125 3.40 -1.90 4.86
N ILE A 126 3.13 -0.98 5.78
CA ILE A 126 2.32 0.21 5.50
C ILE A 126 3.03 1.47 5.96
N TYR A 127 2.73 2.58 5.31
CA TYR A 127 3.29 3.89 5.63
C TYR A 127 2.27 4.79 6.35
N HIS A 128 2.71 5.98 6.73
CA HIS A 128 1.86 7.00 7.35
C HIS A 128 0.59 7.29 6.54
N GLY A 129 -0.48 7.71 7.22
CA GLY A 129 -1.73 8.12 6.60
C GLY A 129 -2.54 7.01 5.91
N VAL A 130 -2.08 5.75 5.94
CA VAL A 130 -2.81 4.63 5.36
C VAL A 130 -4.11 4.38 6.10
N THR A 131 -5.22 4.22 5.36
CA THR A 131 -6.52 3.88 5.91
C THR A 131 -7.01 2.54 5.38
N LEU A 132 -7.23 1.58 6.28
CA LEU A 132 -7.97 0.34 6.01
C LEU A 132 -9.39 0.51 6.51
N GLY A 133 -10.25 1.11 5.65
CA GLY A 133 -11.55 1.61 6.01
C GLY A 133 -12.72 0.71 5.57
N GLY A 134 -13.86 0.87 6.23
CA GLY A 134 -15.11 0.20 5.83
C GLY A 134 -15.99 1.10 4.95
N THR A 135 -16.79 0.48 4.09
CA THR A 135 -17.79 1.16 3.24
C THR A 135 -19.24 0.81 3.60
N SER A 136 -19.46 0.09 4.70
CA SER A 136 -20.77 -0.36 5.13
C SER A 136 -20.98 -0.11 6.63
N TRP A 137 -22.23 0.17 7.02
CA TRP A 137 -22.68 0.24 8.42
C TRP A 137 -23.04 -1.11 9.01
N SER A 138 -22.98 -2.20 8.23
CA SER A 138 -23.21 -3.56 8.71
C SER A 138 -22.10 -4.02 9.67
N ARG A 139 -22.44 -4.91 10.61
CA ARG A 139 -21.46 -5.47 11.57
C ARG A 139 -20.56 -6.54 10.97
N GLY A 140 -20.83 -7.02 9.76
CA GLY A 140 -20.04 -8.04 9.09
C GLY A 140 -18.68 -7.55 8.59
N LYS A 141 -18.02 -8.38 7.78
CA LYS A 141 -16.78 -8.01 7.08
C LYS A 141 -17.04 -6.78 6.23
N ARG A 142 -16.33 -5.68 6.54
CA ARG A 142 -16.47 -4.39 5.88
C ARG A 142 -15.15 -3.65 5.68
N HIS A 143 -14.06 -4.19 6.21
CA HIS A 143 -12.70 -3.66 6.06
C HIS A 143 -11.86 -4.62 5.21
N PRO A 144 -10.79 -4.13 4.59
CA PRO A 144 -9.99 -4.92 3.65
C PRO A 144 -9.24 -6.09 4.30
N SER A 145 -8.87 -7.04 3.44
CA SER A 145 -7.90 -8.10 3.72
C SER A 145 -6.63 -7.85 2.90
N LEU A 146 -5.50 -7.77 3.58
CA LEU A 146 -4.17 -7.69 2.96
C LEU A 146 -3.49 -9.05 3.12
N GLU A 147 -3.11 -9.69 2.02
CA GLU A 147 -2.37 -10.94 2.06
C GLU A 147 -0.89 -10.72 2.39
N ASP A 148 -0.13 -11.81 2.48
CA ASP A 148 1.28 -11.76 2.88
C ASP A 148 2.12 -10.89 1.93
N GLY A 149 3.07 -10.14 2.49
CA GLY A 149 4.03 -9.35 1.72
C GLY A 149 3.47 -8.11 1.02
N VAL A 150 2.22 -7.72 1.26
CA VAL A 150 1.63 -6.51 0.68
C VAL A 150 2.36 -5.25 1.16
N VAL A 151 2.58 -4.30 0.24
CA VAL A 151 3.16 -2.98 0.54
C VAL A 151 2.14 -1.89 0.22
N VAL A 152 1.83 -1.02 1.20
CA VAL A 152 0.87 0.07 1.04
C VAL A 152 1.56 1.41 1.26
N GLY A 153 1.66 2.19 0.20
CA GLY A 153 2.31 3.51 0.18
C GLY A 153 1.59 4.55 1.05
N GLY A 154 2.32 5.59 1.43
CA GLY A 154 1.82 6.65 2.32
C GLY A 154 0.56 7.32 1.81
N GLY A 155 -0.40 7.58 2.71
CA GLY A 155 -1.67 8.22 2.39
C GLY A 155 -2.66 7.38 1.58
N ALA A 156 -2.34 6.14 1.24
CA ALA A 156 -3.26 5.29 0.48
C ALA A 156 -4.48 4.87 1.31
N MET A 157 -5.62 4.79 0.66
CA MET A 157 -6.89 4.38 1.27
C MET A 157 -7.38 3.10 0.60
N ILE A 158 -7.59 2.04 1.39
CA ILE A 158 -8.17 0.79 0.93
C ILE A 158 -9.52 0.65 1.61
N LEU A 159 -10.60 0.67 0.83
CA LEU A 159 -11.96 0.86 1.35
C LEU A 159 -12.88 -0.29 0.97
N GLY A 160 -13.55 -0.83 1.96
CA GLY A 160 -14.49 -1.94 1.79
C GLY A 160 -13.85 -3.31 2.04
N PRO A 161 -14.64 -4.39 1.91
CA PRO A 161 -14.18 -5.75 2.15
C PRO A 161 -13.38 -6.32 0.96
N VAL A 162 -12.49 -5.50 0.40
CA VAL A 162 -11.65 -5.85 -0.75
C VAL A 162 -10.44 -6.68 -0.32
N ILE A 163 -9.94 -7.50 -1.24
CA ILE A 163 -8.75 -8.34 -1.04
C ILE A 163 -7.60 -7.72 -1.82
N VAL A 164 -6.49 -7.48 -1.14
CA VAL A 164 -5.22 -7.11 -1.76
C VAL A 164 -4.32 -8.34 -1.71
N GLY A 165 -4.09 -8.94 -2.88
CA GLY A 165 -3.41 -10.22 -3.03
C GLY A 165 -1.94 -10.18 -2.62
N GLN A 166 -1.38 -11.37 -2.39
CA GLN A 166 -0.01 -11.57 -1.93
C GLN A 166 1.00 -10.78 -2.77
N GLY A 167 1.94 -10.10 -2.10
CA GLY A 167 3.00 -9.34 -2.76
C GLY A 167 2.53 -8.12 -3.55
N ALA A 168 1.22 -7.82 -3.55
CA ALA A 168 0.71 -6.66 -4.27
C ALA A 168 1.18 -5.34 -3.64
N LYS A 169 1.23 -4.29 -4.46
CA LYS A 169 1.69 -2.96 -4.06
C LYS A 169 0.61 -1.92 -4.31
N VAL A 170 0.39 -1.07 -3.33
CA VAL A 170 -0.51 0.08 -3.45
C VAL A 170 0.33 1.35 -3.43
N GLY A 171 0.27 2.13 -4.51
CA GLY A 171 1.00 3.39 -4.62
C GLY A 171 0.54 4.42 -3.61
N ALA A 172 1.41 5.37 -3.28
CA ALA A 172 1.08 6.46 -2.36
C ALA A 172 -0.15 7.26 -2.84
N ASN A 173 -0.98 7.69 -1.89
CA ASN A 173 -2.23 8.45 -2.12
C ASN A 173 -3.24 7.77 -3.07
N SER A 174 -3.13 6.47 -3.29
CA SER A 174 -4.10 5.72 -4.11
C SER A 174 -5.36 5.38 -3.32
N VAL A 175 -6.51 5.29 -4.00
CA VAL A 175 -7.78 4.88 -3.40
C VAL A 175 -8.24 3.57 -4.03
N VAL A 176 -8.11 2.47 -3.28
CA VAL A 176 -8.45 1.11 -3.72
C VAL A 176 -9.83 0.74 -3.21
N ILE A 177 -10.73 0.43 -4.15
CA ILE A 177 -12.14 0.08 -3.90
C ILE A 177 -12.57 -1.24 -4.59
N ALA A 178 -11.60 -1.96 -5.14
CA ALA A 178 -11.80 -3.25 -5.80
C ALA A 178 -10.62 -4.17 -5.46
N ASP A 179 -10.81 -5.48 -5.64
CA ASP A 179 -9.78 -6.46 -5.39
C ASP A 179 -8.55 -6.26 -6.26
N VAL A 180 -7.38 -6.49 -5.69
CA VAL A 180 -6.08 -6.42 -6.36
C VAL A 180 -5.48 -7.82 -6.43
N ALA A 181 -5.21 -8.30 -7.63
CA ALA A 181 -4.59 -9.61 -7.82
C ALA A 181 -3.17 -9.66 -7.23
N PRO A 182 -2.67 -10.87 -6.85
CA PRO A 182 -1.31 -11.03 -6.34
C PRO A 182 -0.25 -10.43 -7.28
N GLU A 183 0.84 -9.93 -6.69
CA GLU A 183 2.01 -9.36 -7.39
C GLU A 183 1.68 -8.14 -8.30
N ARG A 184 0.50 -7.57 -8.17
CA ARG A 184 0.11 -6.39 -8.96
C ARG A 184 0.36 -5.09 -8.23
N THR A 185 0.66 -4.06 -9.00
CA THR A 185 0.74 -2.68 -8.50
C THR A 185 -0.52 -1.92 -8.87
N VAL A 186 -1.10 -1.21 -7.91
CA VAL A 186 -2.27 -0.36 -8.13
C VAL A 186 -1.95 1.08 -7.74
N VAL A 187 -2.36 2.04 -8.59
CA VAL A 187 -2.11 3.48 -8.38
C VAL A 187 -3.31 4.32 -8.78
N GLY A 188 -3.40 5.53 -8.23
CA GLY A 188 -4.34 6.57 -8.63
C GLY A 188 -5.67 6.57 -7.86
N ILE A 189 -6.57 7.47 -8.24
CA ILE A 189 -7.89 7.71 -7.66
C ILE A 189 -8.94 7.75 -8.78
N PRO A 190 -9.82 6.72 -8.93
CA PRO A 190 -9.74 5.43 -8.27
C PRO A 190 -8.52 4.61 -8.69
N GLY A 191 -8.08 3.68 -7.83
CA GLY A 191 -6.91 2.84 -8.06
C GLY A 191 -7.07 1.98 -9.32
N ARG A 192 -6.04 1.99 -10.16
CA ARG A 192 -5.95 1.18 -11.39
C ARG A 192 -4.71 0.32 -11.34
N VAL A 193 -4.86 -0.93 -11.77
CA VAL A 193 -3.73 -1.85 -11.88
C VAL A 193 -2.82 -1.38 -13.01
N VAL A 194 -1.54 -1.23 -12.71
CA VAL A 194 -0.50 -0.91 -13.69
C VAL A 194 0.41 -2.12 -13.88
N GLN A 195 0.88 -2.32 -15.13
CA GLN A 195 1.92 -3.31 -15.39
C GLN A 195 3.25 -2.71 -14.95
N THR A 196 3.83 -3.31 -13.93
CA THR A 196 5.25 -3.08 -13.61
C THR A 196 6.03 -4.18 -14.32
N ASP A 197 6.68 -3.84 -15.44
CA ASP A 197 7.59 -4.76 -16.10
C ASP A 197 8.74 -5.05 -15.12
N GLY A 198 8.70 -6.21 -14.49
CA GLY A 198 9.73 -6.99 -13.79
C GLY A 198 11.03 -6.38 -13.24
N LEU A 199 11.14 -5.09 -13.07
CA LEU A 199 12.33 -4.39 -12.56
C LEU A 199 12.28 -4.20 -11.03
N GLY A 200 11.73 -5.18 -10.32
CA GLY A 200 11.81 -5.20 -8.87
C GLY A 200 13.23 -5.48 -8.40
N HIS A 201 14.01 -4.46 -8.09
CA HIS A 201 15.18 -4.65 -7.24
C HIS A 201 14.67 -4.96 -5.83
N LEU A 202 14.52 -6.25 -5.53
CA LEU A 202 14.26 -6.70 -4.16
C LEU A 202 15.47 -6.29 -3.32
N ASN A 203 15.25 -5.49 -2.28
CA ASN A 203 16.26 -5.30 -1.25
C ASN A 203 16.49 -6.65 -0.52
N PRO A 204 17.55 -6.79 0.31
CA PRO A 204 17.82 -8.03 1.05
C PRO A 204 16.66 -8.52 1.93
N SER A 205 15.69 -7.67 2.25
CA SER A 205 14.48 -8.01 3.01
C SER A 205 13.32 -8.49 2.13
N GLY A 206 13.49 -8.54 0.80
CA GLY A 206 12.44 -8.98 -0.12
C GLY A 206 11.34 -7.94 -0.38
N VAL A 207 11.47 -6.71 0.14
CA VAL A 207 10.50 -5.63 -0.04
C VAL A 207 11.01 -4.68 -1.13
N ASP A 208 10.23 -4.45 -2.17
CA ASP A 208 10.52 -3.46 -3.21
C ASP A 208 9.95 -2.09 -2.81
N LEU A 209 10.83 -1.14 -2.54
CA LEU A 209 10.49 0.23 -2.15
C LEU A 209 10.58 1.24 -3.32
N ASN A 210 10.64 0.79 -4.56
CA ASN A 210 10.79 1.64 -5.74
C ASN A 210 9.50 2.40 -6.11
N HIS A 211 8.90 3.10 -5.16
CA HIS A 211 7.68 3.89 -5.38
C HIS A 211 7.85 4.99 -6.43
N HIS A 212 9.08 5.44 -6.70
CA HIS A 212 9.38 6.46 -7.69
C HIS A 212 9.39 5.94 -9.14
N LEU A 213 9.38 4.61 -9.32
CA LEU A 213 9.31 3.95 -10.64
C LEU A 213 7.89 3.52 -11.02
N ILE A 214 6.90 3.85 -10.19
CA ILE A 214 5.51 3.52 -10.49
C ILE A 214 5.05 4.36 -11.69
N PRO A 215 4.58 3.74 -12.79
CA PRO A 215 4.11 4.46 -13.98
C PRO A 215 2.87 5.29 -13.65
N ASP A 216 2.74 6.45 -14.30
CA ASP A 216 1.55 7.28 -14.24
C ASP A 216 0.64 7.00 -15.44
N PRO A 217 -0.40 6.15 -15.29
CA PRO A 217 -1.25 5.77 -16.41
C PRO A 217 -2.08 6.94 -16.96
N VAL A 218 -2.28 8.00 -16.18
CA VAL A 218 -3.00 9.20 -16.62
C VAL A 218 -2.09 10.05 -17.49
N ALA A 219 -0.85 10.27 -17.07
CA ALA A 219 0.14 11.01 -17.86
C ALA A 219 0.42 10.31 -19.19
N ASP A 220 0.54 8.96 -19.18
CA ASP A 220 0.76 8.19 -20.41
C ASP A 220 -0.44 8.25 -21.37
N ALA A 221 -1.67 8.15 -20.86
CA ALA A 221 -2.88 8.29 -21.66
C ALA A 221 -3.02 9.72 -22.23
N MET A 222 -2.73 10.74 -21.43
CA MET A 222 -2.72 12.14 -21.88
C MET A 222 -1.66 12.39 -22.94
N ALA A 223 -0.46 11.84 -22.78
CA ALA A 223 0.60 11.95 -23.78
C ALA A 223 0.16 11.33 -25.12
N CYS A 224 -0.48 10.16 -25.09
CA CYS A 224 -1.03 9.52 -26.30
C CYS A 224 -2.12 10.38 -26.97
N VAL A 225 -3.04 10.99 -26.18
CA VAL A 225 -4.08 11.87 -26.70
C VAL A 225 -3.47 13.12 -27.35
N LEU A 226 -2.48 13.73 -26.71
CA LEU A 226 -1.79 14.91 -27.23
C LEU A 226 -1.03 14.61 -28.54
N GLU A 227 -0.36 13.43 -28.62
CA GLU A 227 0.30 13.00 -29.86
C GLU A 227 -0.72 12.84 -31.03
N ARG A 228 -1.87 12.23 -30.74
CA ARG A 228 -2.94 12.07 -31.75
C ARG A 228 -3.55 13.41 -32.15
N LEU A 229 -3.74 14.32 -31.20
CA LEU A 229 -4.24 15.67 -31.48
C LEU A 229 -3.26 16.43 -32.38
N ALA A 230 -1.97 16.44 -32.06
CA ALA A 230 -0.94 17.06 -32.87
C ALA A 230 -0.89 16.50 -34.33
N ALA A 231 -1.10 15.19 -34.47
CA ALA A 231 -1.18 14.56 -35.79
C ALA A 231 -2.39 15.06 -36.59
N VAL A 232 -3.56 15.22 -35.96
CA VAL A 232 -4.78 15.76 -36.59
C VAL A 232 -4.59 17.25 -36.97
N GLU A 233 -4.03 18.05 -36.06
CA GLU A 233 -3.73 19.45 -36.32
C GLU A 233 -2.79 19.62 -37.53
N THR A 234 -1.76 18.78 -37.62
CA THR A 234 -0.86 18.76 -38.79
C THR A 234 -1.59 18.41 -40.06
N GLN A 235 -2.50 17.42 -40.05
CA GLN A 235 -3.30 17.06 -41.24
C GLN A 235 -4.28 18.15 -41.67
N LEU A 236 -4.79 18.93 -40.73
CA LEU A 236 -5.71 20.05 -40.98
C LEU A 236 -4.99 21.36 -41.35
N GLY A 237 -3.64 21.38 -41.33
CA GLY A 237 -2.87 22.61 -41.58
C GLY A 237 -2.95 23.65 -40.45
N LEU A 238 -3.35 23.23 -39.26
CA LEU A 238 -3.48 24.07 -38.05
C LEU A 238 -2.20 24.13 -37.23
N SER A 239 -1.07 23.73 -37.78
CA SER A 239 0.19 23.49 -37.05
C SER A 239 0.98 24.74 -36.63
N ASP A 240 0.40 25.90 -36.65
CA ASP A 240 1.02 27.13 -36.14
C ASP A 240 0.72 27.23 -34.64
N GLY A 241 1.53 26.49 -33.89
CA GLY A 241 1.48 26.29 -32.44
C GLY A 241 1.61 27.54 -31.58
N ASN A 242 0.70 28.48 -31.71
CA ASN A 242 0.44 29.45 -30.66
C ASN A 242 -0.75 28.95 -29.85
N CYS A 243 -0.48 28.41 -28.68
CA CYS A 243 -1.48 28.30 -27.61
C CYS A 243 -2.03 29.73 -27.38
N ILE A 244 -3.27 29.98 -27.82
CA ILE A 244 -3.87 31.32 -27.85
C ILE A 244 -4.11 31.87 -26.43
N ASP A 245 -3.97 31.06 -25.36
CA ASP A 245 -4.30 31.45 -23.97
C ASP A 245 -3.39 30.86 -22.90
N CYS A 246 -2.14 30.53 -23.21
CA CYS A 246 -1.18 30.17 -22.15
C CYS A 246 -0.31 31.41 -21.87
N ASP A 247 -0.71 32.25 -20.95
CA ASP A 247 0.13 33.32 -20.38
C ASP A 247 1.36 32.70 -19.71
N GLY A 248 2.39 32.40 -20.53
CA GLY A 248 3.77 32.23 -20.11
C GLY A 248 4.10 31.18 -19.03
N ASP A 249 3.16 30.33 -18.61
CA ASP A 249 3.41 29.31 -17.60
C ASP A 249 4.09 28.07 -18.19
N ALA A 250 5.14 27.61 -17.51
CA ALA A 250 6.08 26.55 -17.89
C ALA A 250 5.45 25.18 -18.27
N VAL A 251 4.13 25.05 -18.22
CA VAL A 251 3.38 23.85 -18.58
C VAL A 251 3.34 23.65 -20.11
N CYS A 252 3.21 24.73 -20.91
CA CYS A 252 3.17 24.62 -22.37
C CYS A 252 4.54 24.27 -22.96
N ASP A 253 5.63 24.74 -22.37
CA ASP A 253 7.00 24.42 -22.83
C ASP A 253 7.38 22.95 -22.60
N SER A 254 6.77 22.28 -21.62
CA SER A 254 7.05 20.87 -21.31
C SER A 254 6.37 19.88 -22.28
N VAL A 255 5.39 20.34 -23.07
CA VAL A 255 4.60 19.50 -23.97
C VAL A 255 5.09 19.56 -25.42
N SER A 256 6.01 20.48 -25.76
CA SER A 256 6.52 20.62 -27.13
C SER A 256 7.34 19.37 -27.55
N PRO A 257 7.18 18.87 -28.80
CA PRO A 257 7.94 17.72 -29.32
C PRO A 257 9.47 17.88 -29.26
N GLN A 258 9.96 19.10 -29.14
CA GLN A 258 11.39 19.42 -29.08
C GLN A 258 11.97 19.20 -27.66
N ALA A 259 11.16 19.23 -26.61
CA ALA A 259 11.59 18.97 -25.23
C ALA A 259 11.98 17.49 -25.00
N ARG A 260 11.37 16.56 -25.76
CA ARG A 260 11.69 15.11 -25.69
C ARG A 260 13.08 14.74 -26.21
N LYS A 261 13.71 15.53 -27.11
CA LYS A 261 15.05 15.23 -27.65
C LYS A 261 16.22 15.66 -26.74
N ARG A 262 15.96 16.50 -25.73
CA ARG A 262 16.93 16.82 -24.69
C ARG A 262 16.71 15.89 -23.51
N GLY A 263 17.27 14.66 -23.58
CA GLY A 263 17.32 13.75 -22.46
C GLY A 263 17.72 14.51 -21.20
N ARG A 264 16.86 14.51 -20.18
CA ARG A 264 17.18 15.02 -18.85
C ARG A 264 18.41 14.27 -18.35
N GLN A 265 19.61 14.80 -18.60
CA GLN A 265 20.75 14.47 -17.78
C GLN A 265 20.44 15.03 -16.39
N TYR A 266 20.07 14.15 -15.48
CA TYR A 266 20.01 14.43 -14.06
C TYR A 266 21.38 14.90 -13.62
N ARG A 267 21.55 16.21 -13.41
CA ARG A 267 22.73 16.76 -12.74
C ARG A 267 22.50 16.59 -11.24
N PRO A 268 23.29 15.77 -10.53
CA PRO A 268 23.21 15.71 -9.09
C PRO A 268 23.55 17.09 -8.50
N ALA A 269 22.72 17.53 -7.55
CA ALA A 269 22.94 18.77 -6.82
C ALA A 269 24.36 18.76 -6.22
N ARG A 270 25.13 19.83 -6.48
CA ARG A 270 26.45 20.02 -5.86
C ARG A 270 26.29 20.05 -4.34
N ARG A 271 27.01 19.16 -3.65
CA ARG A 271 27.19 19.24 -2.20
C ARG A 271 27.71 20.64 -1.87
N ILE A 272 26.92 21.40 -1.12
CA ILE A 272 27.43 22.60 -0.44
C ILE A 272 28.23 22.08 0.75
N VAL A 273 29.57 22.08 0.60
CA VAL A 273 30.49 21.92 1.72
C VAL A 273 30.56 23.30 2.38
N GLY A 274 29.82 23.49 3.47
CA GLY A 274 29.94 24.64 4.34
C GLY A 274 31.13 24.45 5.29
N ARG A 275 31.91 25.52 5.44
CA ARG A 275 32.96 25.66 6.43
C ARG A 275 32.40 25.68 7.84
#